data_4e547abbcdb8b57cf05304f84fbf91cf
#
_entry.id   4e547abbcdb8b57cf05304f84fbf91cf
#
_cell.length_a   1.000
_cell.length_b   1.000
_cell.length_c   1.000
_cell.angle_alpha   90.00
_cell.angle_beta   90.00
_cell.angle_gamma   90.00
#
_symmetry.space_group_name_H-M   'P 1'
#
loop_
_entity.id
_entity.type
_entity.pdbx_description
1 polymer ?
#
loop_
_entity_poly.entity_id
_entity_poly.type
_entity_poly.pdbx_seq_one_letter_code
_entity_poly.pdbx_strand_id
1 'polypeptide(L)'
;MTQVHDLAVLGGGPAGYATALRAAQLGLDVALVEERELGGTCLHRGCVPTKAWLQAAKTRTTVAKADRLGIGAILTGVDAAKVRGFADSLVSGLHRGL
;
A
#
# COMPACT_ATOMS: atom_id res chain seq x y z
N MET A 1 30.30 13.98 -15.94
CA MET A 1 30.17 15.04 -14.91
C MET A 1 29.42 14.48 -13.70
N THR A 2 29.99 14.65 -12.52
CA THR A 2 29.37 14.19 -11.27
C THR A 2 28.37 15.23 -10.79
N GLN A 3 27.11 14.83 -10.62
CA GLN A 3 26.10 15.68 -10.00
C GLN A 3 26.14 15.48 -8.47
N VAL A 4 26.16 16.58 -7.74
CA VAL A 4 26.19 16.56 -6.28
C VAL A 4 24.85 17.05 -5.72
N HIS A 5 24.26 16.27 -4.82
CA HIS A 5 23.04 16.60 -4.13
C HIS A 5 23.32 16.85 -2.65
N ASP A 6 22.44 17.59 -1.99
CA ASP A 6 22.53 17.78 -0.52
C ASP A 6 22.27 16.48 0.24
N LEU A 7 21.39 15.65 -0.29
CA LEU A 7 21.01 14.38 0.30
C LEU A 7 20.77 13.32 -0.77
N ALA A 8 21.37 12.15 -0.60
CA ALA A 8 21.06 10.96 -1.39
C ALA A 8 20.36 9.93 -0.50
N VAL A 9 19.17 9.46 -0.94
CA VAL A 9 18.39 8.45 -0.24
C VAL A 9 18.43 7.16 -1.05
N LEU A 10 18.90 6.08 -0.45
CA LEU A 10 18.94 4.76 -1.08
C LEU A 10 17.75 3.93 -0.61
N GLY A 11 16.88 3.63 -1.54
CA GLY A 11 15.63 2.89 -1.31
C GLY A 11 14.41 3.79 -1.25
N GLY A 12 13.41 3.47 -2.07
CA GLY A 12 12.15 4.22 -2.22
C GLY A 12 10.98 3.61 -1.47
N GLY A 13 11.23 2.88 -0.40
CA GLY A 13 10.20 2.40 0.52
C GLY A 13 9.66 3.51 1.42
N PRO A 14 8.77 3.21 2.40
CA PRO A 14 8.14 4.24 3.24
C PRO A 14 9.12 5.17 3.93
N ALA A 15 10.21 4.67 4.48
CA ALA A 15 11.24 5.50 5.10
C ALA A 15 11.94 6.39 4.07
N GLY A 16 12.28 5.82 2.91
CA GLY A 16 13.02 6.52 1.85
C GLY A 16 12.20 7.64 1.22
N TYR A 17 11.01 7.36 0.73
CA TYR A 17 10.21 8.40 0.08
C TYR A 17 9.74 9.48 1.09
N ALA A 18 9.42 9.10 2.33
CA ALA A 18 9.05 10.07 3.36
C ALA A 18 10.23 11.01 3.68
N THR A 19 11.43 10.45 3.81
CA THR A 19 12.65 11.24 4.03
C THR A 19 12.93 12.19 2.87
N ALA A 20 12.87 11.67 1.63
CA ALA A 20 13.13 12.46 0.43
C ALA A 20 12.13 13.61 0.27
N LEU A 21 10.83 13.33 0.45
CA LEU A 21 9.79 14.35 0.36
C LEU A 21 9.96 15.42 1.44
N ARG A 22 10.25 15.01 2.68
CA ARG A 22 10.45 15.96 3.77
C ARG A 22 11.68 16.82 3.56
N ALA A 23 12.79 16.23 3.12
CA ALA A 23 14.02 16.98 2.83
C ALA A 23 13.80 17.99 1.71
N ALA A 24 13.10 17.61 0.64
CA ALA A 24 12.74 18.53 -0.44
C ALA A 24 11.84 19.67 0.02
N GLN A 25 10.87 19.40 0.88
CA GLN A 25 10.04 20.45 1.51
C GLN A 25 10.86 21.43 2.34
N LEU A 26 11.97 21.00 2.90
CA LEU A 26 12.90 21.86 3.66
C LEU A 26 13.89 22.60 2.76
N GLY A 27 13.77 22.47 1.45
CA GLY A 27 14.60 23.20 0.49
C GLY A 27 15.90 22.50 0.10
N LEU A 28 16.10 21.25 0.51
CA LEU A 28 17.30 20.48 0.10
C LEU A 28 17.16 19.93 -1.31
N ASP A 29 18.28 19.86 -2.01
CA ASP A 29 18.39 19.14 -3.27
C ASP A 29 18.58 17.65 -2.98
N VAL A 30 17.59 16.83 -3.33
CA VAL A 30 17.53 15.42 -2.94
C VAL A 30 17.54 14.49 -4.15
N ALA A 31 18.40 13.48 -4.10
CA ALA A 31 18.36 12.34 -5.03
C ALA A 31 17.79 11.11 -4.29
N LEU A 32 16.72 10.54 -4.83
CA LEU A 32 16.17 9.26 -4.38
C LEU A 32 16.52 8.18 -5.40
N VAL A 33 17.18 7.12 -4.94
CA VAL A 33 17.61 5.99 -5.77
C VAL A 33 16.81 4.75 -5.39
N GLU A 34 16.09 4.20 -6.36
CA GLU A 34 15.30 2.98 -6.20
C GLU A 34 15.57 2.04 -7.37
N GLU A 35 15.87 0.77 -7.08
CA GLU A 35 16.18 -0.23 -8.09
C GLU A 35 14.96 -0.83 -8.79
N ARG A 36 13.79 -0.66 -8.20
CA ARG A 36 12.52 -1.21 -8.71
C ARG A 36 11.48 -0.09 -8.79
N GLU A 37 10.30 -0.30 -8.21
CA GLU A 37 9.26 0.72 -8.15
C GLU A 37 9.20 1.41 -6.78
N LEU A 38 8.89 2.70 -6.78
CA LEU A 38 8.65 3.46 -5.55
C LEU A 38 7.53 2.84 -4.72
N GLY A 39 7.69 2.86 -3.40
CA GLY A 39 6.72 2.30 -2.45
C GLY A 39 7.28 1.14 -1.64
N GLY A 40 8.25 0.43 -2.17
CA GLY A 40 8.96 -0.66 -1.49
C GLY A 40 8.09 -1.88 -1.18
N THR A 41 8.58 -2.73 -0.31
CA THR A 41 7.89 -3.97 0.08
C THR A 41 6.55 -3.70 0.73
N CYS A 42 6.45 -2.69 1.59
CA CYS A 42 5.20 -2.36 2.29
C CYS A 42 4.06 -2.08 1.32
N LEU A 43 4.27 -1.23 0.32
CA LEU A 43 3.24 -0.89 -0.65
C LEU A 43 2.93 -2.08 -1.57
N HIS A 44 3.93 -2.70 -2.16
CA HIS A 44 3.73 -3.65 -3.25
C HIS A 44 3.48 -5.08 -2.79
N ARG A 45 4.08 -5.50 -1.69
CA ARG A 45 4.12 -6.92 -1.28
C ARG A 45 3.90 -7.16 0.21
N GLY A 46 3.67 -6.14 0.99
CA GLY A 46 3.58 -6.22 2.45
C GLY A 46 2.29 -5.61 3.00
N CYS A 47 2.42 -4.45 3.59
CA CYS A 47 1.37 -3.80 4.40
C CYS A 47 0.05 -3.61 3.65
N VAL A 48 0.11 -3.07 2.45
CA VAL A 48 -1.11 -2.71 1.68
C VAL A 48 -1.88 -3.96 1.23
N PRO A 49 -1.29 -4.92 0.51
CA PRO A 49 -2.03 -6.12 0.12
C PRO A 49 -2.48 -6.94 1.32
N THR A 50 -1.68 -7.03 2.38
CA THR A 50 -2.06 -7.76 3.60
C THR A 50 -3.30 -7.15 4.26
N LYS A 51 -3.35 -5.84 4.40
CA LYS A 51 -4.52 -5.14 4.97
C LYS A 51 -5.75 -5.26 4.10
N ALA A 52 -5.60 -5.25 2.78
CA ALA A 52 -6.70 -5.49 1.85
C ALA A 52 -7.32 -6.89 2.05
N TRP A 53 -6.50 -7.91 2.15
CA TRP A 53 -6.96 -9.27 2.41
C TRP A 53 -7.60 -9.44 3.79
N LEU A 54 -7.02 -8.82 4.82
CA LEU A 54 -7.62 -8.80 6.17
C LEU A 54 -8.98 -8.11 6.16
N GLN A 55 -9.16 -7.04 5.41
CA GLN A 55 -10.45 -6.37 5.28
C GLN A 55 -11.49 -7.27 4.62
N ALA A 56 -11.13 -8.00 3.57
CA ALA A 56 -12.00 -8.98 2.93
C ALA A 56 -12.40 -10.09 3.91
N ALA A 57 -11.43 -10.64 4.66
CA ALA A 57 -11.67 -11.67 5.66
C ALA A 57 -12.59 -11.17 6.79
N LYS A 58 -12.38 -9.94 7.26
CA LYS A 58 -13.22 -9.30 8.27
C LYS A 58 -14.66 -9.13 7.76
N THR A 59 -14.84 -8.67 6.54
CA THR A 59 -16.16 -8.49 5.92
C THR A 59 -16.89 -9.83 5.82
N ARG A 60 -16.21 -10.88 5.35
CA ARG A 60 -16.76 -12.23 5.33
C ARG A 60 -17.26 -12.67 6.72
N THR A 61 -16.43 -12.49 7.73
CA THR A 61 -16.79 -12.85 9.10
C THR A 61 -17.96 -12.02 9.64
N THR A 62 -18.01 -10.74 9.32
CA THR A 62 -19.12 -9.86 9.71
C THR A 62 -20.43 -10.32 9.12
N VAL A 63 -20.44 -10.63 7.81
CA VAL A 63 -21.65 -11.16 7.15
C VAL A 63 -22.08 -12.50 7.76
N ALA A 64 -21.13 -13.42 7.96
CA ALA A 64 -21.41 -14.75 8.50
C ALA A 64 -21.95 -14.72 9.96
N LYS A 65 -21.70 -13.65 10.69
CA LYS A 65 -22.11 -13.50 12.09
C LYS A 65 -23.18 -12.41 12.32
N ALA A 66 -23.74 -11.88 11.26
CA ALA A 66 -24.67 -10.76 11.31
C ALA A 66 -25.96 -11.07 12.09
N ASP A 67 -26.39 -12.34 12.10
CA ASP A 67 -27.55 -12.82 12.82
C ASP A 67 -27.49 -12.56 14.34
N ARG A 68 -26.28 -12.56 14.92
CA ARG A 68 -26.06 -12.21 16.33
C ARG A 68 -26.52 -10.80 16.68
N LEU A 69 -26.56 -9.91 15.68
CA LEU A 69 -27.00 -8.53 15.82
C LEU A 69 -28.47 -8.32 15.37
N GLY A 70 -29.17 -9.41 15.04
CA GLY A 70 -30.52 -9.34 14.51
C GLY A 70 -30.57 -8.91 13.04
N ILE A 71 -29.45 -8.97 12.32
CA ILE A 71 -29.37 -8.58 10.91
C ILE A 71 -29.37 -9.84 10.05
N GLY A 72 -30.39 -9.97 9.19
CA GLY A 72 -30.46 -11.05 8.21
C GLY A 72 -29.47 -10.80 7.09
N ALA A 73 -28.51 -11.72 6.91
CA ALA A 73 -27.55 -11.68 5.84
C ALA A 73 -27.16 -13.09 5.41
N ILE A 74 -26.88 -13.26 4.12
CA ILE A 74 -26.48 -14.55 3.56
C ILE A 74 -25.12 -14.37 2.90
N LEU A 75 -24.14 -15.18 3.32
CA LEU A 75 -22.86 -15.30 2.63
C LEU A 75 -22.99 -16.33 1.52
N THR A 76 -23.01 -15.88 0.27
CA THR A 76 -23.17 -16.77 -0.90
C THR A 76 -21.85 -17.35 -1.38
N GLY A 77 -20.72 -16.77 -1.00
CA GLY A 77 -19.41 -17.24 -1.37
C GLY A 77 -18.34 -16.16 -1.30
N VAL A 78 -17.12 -16.55 -1.63
CA VAL A 78 -15.96 -15.66 -1.75
C VAL A 78 -15.31 -15.88 -3.10
N ASP A 79 -15.18 -14.82 -3.89
CA ASP A 79 -14.46 -14.85 -5.16
C ASP A 79 -13.01 -14.43 -4.92
N ALA A 80 -12.11 -15.40 -4.87
CA ALA A 80 -10.70 -15.16 -4.59
C ALA A 80 -10.03 -14.25 -5.63
N ALA A 81 -10.43 -14.36 -6.91
CA ALA A 81 -9.89 -13.51 -7.96
C ALA A 81 -10.29 -12.04 -7.77
N LYS A 82 -11.52 -11.78 -7.35
CA LYS A 82 -11.98 -10.42 -7.03
C LYS A 82 -11.31 -9.87 -5.78
N VAL A 83 -11.10 -10.69 -4.75
CA VAL A 83 -10.36 -10.28 -3.54
C VAL A 83 -8.93 -9.87 -3.91
N ARG A 84 -8.27 -10.66 -4.74
CA ARG A 84 -6.93 -10.33 -5.25
C ARG A 84 -6.95 -9.05 -6.10
N GLY A 85 -7.89 -8.92 -7.02
CA GLY A 85 -8.04 -7.73 -7.86
C GLY A 85 -8.28 -6.46 -7.05
N PHE A 86 -9.03 -6.55 -5.95
CA PHE A 86 -9.20 -5.44 -5.01
C PHE A 86 -7.87 -5.02 -4.39
N ALA A 87 -7.07 -5.97 -3.89
CA ALA A 87 -5.75 -5.69 -3.33
C ALA A 87 -4.81 -5.06 -4.38
N ASP A 88 -4.78 -5.63 -5.60
CA ASP A 88 -3.94 -5.12 -6.68
C ASP A 88 -4.34 -3.70 -7.10
N SER A 89 -5.63 -3.38 -7.10
CA SER A 89 -6.12 -2.03 -7.43
C SER A 89 -5.71 -1.00 -6.39
N LEU A 90 -5.71 -1.36 -5.11
CA LEU A 90 -5.22 -0.47 -4.04
C LEU A 90 -3.74 -0.19 -4.19
N VAL A 91 -2.94 -1.22 -4.43
CA VAL A 91 -1.49 -1.07 -4.66
C VAL A 91 -1.23 -0.15 -5.86
N SER A 92 -1.88 -0.40 -6.98
CA SER A 92 -1.73 0.42 -8.20
C SER A 92 -2.15 1.87 -7.97
N GLY A 93 -3.25 2.10 -7.26
CA GLY A 93 -3.75 3.43 -6.94
C GLY A 93 -2.77 4.23 -6.09
N LEU A 94 -2.26 3.62 -5.03
CA LEU A 94 -1.28 4.26 -4.14
C LEU A 94 0.06 4.48 -4.84
N HIS A 95 0.51 3.54 -5.66
CA HIS A 95 1.74 3.69 -6.44
C HIS A 95 1.65 4.87 -7.41
N ARG A 96 0.53 5.03 -8.11
CA ARG A 96 0.34 6.18 -9.02
C ARG A 96 0.33 7.53 -8.29
N GLY A 97 -0.11 7.56 -7.04
CA GLY A 97 -0.14 8.79 -6.23
C GLY A 97 1.21 9.14 -5.60
N LEU A 98 2.15 8.24 -5.64
CA LEU A 98 3.46 8.43 -5.02
C LEU A 98 4.43 9.12 -6.00
#